data_b6cee50c3519f79a0140fad6204991c0
#
_entry.id   b6cee50c3519f79a0140fad6204991c0
#
_cell.length_a   1.000
_cell.length_b   1.000
_cell.length_c   1.000
_cell.angle_alpha   90.00
_cell.angle_beta   90.00
_cell.angle_gamma   90.00
#
_symmetry.space_group_name_H-M   'P 1'
#
loop_
_entity.id
_entity.type
_entity.pdbx_description
1 polymer ?
#
loop_
_entity_poly.entity_id
_entity_poly.type
_entity_poly.pdbx_seq_one_letter_code
_entity_poly.pdbx_strand_id
1 'polypeptide(L)'
;MSNIASYFQVKSKTLQKHYKHQVSGYHQWEQKHHAEDYLIFPENITDSISIDEVSLSKGELYTIVTNKNTRCKNKKSVIAIINGTEAKTIEKVLLKLPLESRNKVKEISLDMAPNMALAARNCFIKSSLVIDRFHVVRLVCDAMQHLRTQLRWKVIDDENEAIKKAKEQGLKYKAE
;
A
#
# COMPACT_ATOMS: atom_id res chain seq x y z
N MET A 1 14.38 -16.55 -10.78
CA MET A 1 15.56 -16.58 -11.68
C MET A 1 16.79 -17.21 -11.04
N SER A 2 17.16 -16.93 -9.78
CA SER A 2 18.35 -17.51 -9.11
C SER A 2 18.37 -19.04 -9.10
N ASN A 3 17.28 -19.70 -8.71
CA ASN A 3 17.18 -21.16 -8.64
C ASN A 3 17.32 -21.83 -10.03
N ILE A 4 16.72 -21.22 -11.06
CA ILE A 4 16.84 -21.70 -12.45
C ILE A 4 18.30 -21.53 -12.94
N ALA A 5 18.90 -20.39 -12.65
CA ALA A 5 20.28 -20.12 -13.02
C ALA A 5 21.26 -21.11 -12.35
N SER A 6 21.03 -21.44 -11.07
CA SER A 6 21.81 -22.44 -10.35
C SER A 6 21.65 -23.83 -10.96
N TYR A 7 20.43 -24.24 -11.28
CA TYR A 7 20.16 -25.54 -11.91
C TYR A 7 20.90 -25.71 -13.25
N PHE A 8 20.90 -24.65 -14.09
CA PHE A 8 21.60 -24.67 -15.38
C PHE A 8 23.05 -24.18 -15.31
N GLN A 9 23.61 -23.95 -14.13
CA GLN A 9 24.99 -23.52 -13.90
C GLN A 9 25.37 -22.22 -14.65
N VAL A 10 24.39 -21.30 -14.80
CA VAL A 10 24.58 -20.00 -15.46
C VAL A 10 24.48 -18.86 -14.45
N LYS A 11 25.14 -17.73 -14.73
CA LYS A 11 25.02 -16.54 -13.86
C LYS A 11 23.59 -15.98 -13.91
N SER A 12 22.96 -15.77 -12.76
CA SER A 12 21.59 -15.27 -12.65
C SER A 12 21.36 -13.94 -13.41
N LYS A 13 22.31 -13.00 -13.36
CA LYS A 13 22.26 -11.74 -14.10
C LYS A 13 22.26 -11.95 -15.62
N THR A 14 23.04 -12.91 -16.11
CA THR A 14 23.11 -13.26 -17.54
C THR A 14 21.79 -13.85 -17.99
N LEU A 15 21.22 -14.78 -17.22
CA LEU A 15 19.92 -15.38 -17.50
C LEU A 15 18.80 -14.32 -17.52
N GLN A 16 18.77 -13.41 -16.55
CA GLN A 16 17.81 -12.31 -16.51
C GLN A 16 17.92 -11.41 -17.76
N LYS A 17 19.15 -11.04 -18.14
CA LYS A 17 19.38 -10.22 -19.31
C LYS A 17 18.90 -10.93 -20.59
N HIS A 18 19.23 -12.20 -20.73
CA HIS A 18 18.80 -13.01 -21.88
C HIS A 18 17.29 -13.13 -21.94
N TYR A 19 16.64 -13.47 -20.81
CA TYR A 19 15.19 -13.54 -20.74
C TYR A 19 14.53 -12.20 -21.11
N LYS A 20 15.01 -11.09 -20.55
CA LYS A 20 14.48 -9.76 -20.84
C LYS A 20 14.57 -9.42 -22.33
N HIS A 21 15.70 -9.71 -22.98
CA HIS A 21 15.96 -9.27 -24.36
C HIS A 21 15.48 -10.25 -25.43
N GLN A 22 15.38 -11.55 -25.12
CA GLN A 22 15.09 -12.58 -26.12
C GLN A 22 13.71 -13.24 -25.93
N VAL A 23 13.23 -13.36 -24.70
CA VAL A 23 12.06 -14.19 -24.38
C VAL A 23 10.84 -13.37 -23.95
N SER A 24 11.04 -12.30 -23.18
CA SER A 24 9.93 -11.61 -22.50
C SER A 24 9.13 -10.64 -23.37
N GLY A 25 9.49 -10.42 -24.62
CA GLY A 25 8.84 -9.39 -25.46
C GLY A 25 9.05 -7.95 -24.96
N TYR A 26 9.96 -7.72 -24.00
CA TYR A 26 10.19 -6.42 -23.36
C TYR A 26 10.45 -5.27 -24.35
N HIS A 27 11.07 -5.57 -25.48
CA HIS A 27 11.37 -4.56 -26.50
C HIS A 27 10.13 -4.05 -27.24
N GLN A 28 9.10 -4.89 -27.34
CA GLN A 28 7.82 -4.59 -28.02
C GLN A 28 6.76 -4.07 -27.07
N TRP A 29 7.09 -3.96 -25.78
CA TRP A 29 6.13 -3.53 -24.76
C TRP A 29 5.85 -2.03 -24.89
N GLU A 30 4.62 -1.67 -25.18
CA GLU A 30 4.17 -0.30 -25.45
C GLU A 30 4.44 0.66 -24.28
N GLN A 31 4.29 0.20 -23.04
CA GLN A 31 4.47 1.04 -21.84
C GLN A 31 5.92 1.14 -21.37
N LYS A 32 6.88 0.57 -22.09
CA LYS A 32 8.30 0.51 -21.69
C LYS A 32 8.92 1.87 -21.37
N HIS A 33 8.56 2.90 -22.12
CA HIS A 33 9.17 4.24 -22.05
C HIS A 33 8.74 5.05 -20.81
N HIS A 34 7.64 4.67 -20.16
CA HIS A 34 7.15 5.31 -18.94
C HIS A 34 6.92 4.31 -17.78
N ALA A 35 7.43 3.09 -17.92
CA ALA A 35 7.20 2.02 -16.93
C ALA A 35 7.85 2.28 -15.56
N GLU A 36 8.85 3.16 -15.49
CA GLU A 36 9.48 3.59 -14.23
C GLU A 36 8.60 4.59 -13.46
N ASP A 37 7.80 5.39 -14.19
CA ASP A 37 6.91 6.38 -13.61
C ASP A 37 5.51 5.81 -13.31
N TYR A 38 4.94 5.09 -14.29
CA TYR A 38 3.60 4.51 -14.15
C TYR A 38 3.32 3.40 -15.15
N LEU A 39 2.34 2.55 -14.79
CA LEU A 39 1.71 1.55 -15.67
C LEU A 39 0.20 1.72 -15.62
N ILE A 40 -0.49 1.51 -16.75
CA ILE A 40 -1.95 1.65 -16.87
C ILE A 40 -2.52 0.46 -17.66
N PHE A 41 -3.63 -0.10 -17.16
CA PHE A 41 -4.37 -1.20 -17.76
C PHE A 41 -5.88 -0.88 -17.77
N PRO A 42 -6.36 -0.05 -18.72
CA PRO A 42 -7.74 0.43 -18.75
C PRO A 42 -8.78 -0.70 -18.87
N GLU A 43 -8.38 -1.80 -19.49
CA GLU A 43 -9.22 -2.99 -19.68
C GLU A 43 -9.61 -3.69 -18.38
N ASN A 44 -8.89 -3.41 -17.29
CA ASN A 44 -9.14 -4.02 -15.99
C ASN A 44 -10.13 -3.22 -15.11
N ILE A 45 -10.60 -2.05 -15.57
CA ILE A 45 -11.51 -1.19 -14.80
C ILE A 45 -12.87 -1.87 -14.66
N THR A 46 -13.39 -1.85 -13.44
CA THR A 46 -14.72 -2.34 -13.08
C THR A 46 -15.51 -1.24 -12.35
N ASP A 47 -16.71 -1.54 -11.92
CA ASP A 47 -17.58 -0.65 -11.16
C ASP A 47 -17.12 -0.42 -9.70
N SER A 48 -16.27 -1.30 -9.17
CA SER A 48 -15.68 -1.17 -7.84
C SER A 48 -14.16 -1.33 -7.93
N ILE A 49 -13.43 -0.32 -7.46
CA ILE A 49 -11.97 -0.28 -7.47
C ILE A 49 -11.40 0.03 -6.08
N SER A 50 -10.13 -0.27 -5.86
CA SER A 50 -9.38 0.11 -4.66
C SER A 50 -8.17 0.93 -5.05
N ILE A 51 -7.87 1.96 -4.27
CA ILE A 51 -6.63 2.73 -4.34
C ILE A 51 -5.90 2.52 -3.01
N ASP A 52 -4.65 2.09 -3.08
CA ASP A 52 -3.85 1.77 -1.91
C ASP A 52 -2.39 2.20 -2.11
N GLU A 53 -1.68 2.41 -1.01
CA GLU A 53 -0.25 2.73 -1.00
C GLU A 53 0.56 1.48 -0.66
N VAL A 54 1.60 1.24 -1.45
CA VAL A 54 2.51 0.12 -1.23
C VAL A 54 3.94 0.62 -1.19
N SER A 55 4.65 0.31 -0.11
CA SER A 55 6.09 0.49 -0.02
C SER A 55 6.79 -0.74 -0.57
N LEU A 56 7.60 -0.53 -1.60
CA LEU A 56 8.46 -1.56 -2.17
C LEU A 56 9.87 -1.49 -1.55
N SER A 57 10.79 -2.28 -2.09
CA SER A 57 12.17 -2.31 -1.64
C SER A 57 12.82 -0.92 -1.78
N LYS A 58 13.66 -0.52 -0.79
CA LYS A 58 14.38 0.75 -0.72
C LYS A 58 13.57 1.98 -0.31
N GLY A 59 12.34 1.79 0.22
CA GLY A 59 11.50 2.90 0.68
C GLY A 59 10.78 3.66 -0.43
N GLU A 60 10.78 3.14 -1.64
CA GLU A 60 9.97 3.68 -2.74
C GLU A 60 8.49 3.44 -2.47
N LEU A 61 7.69 4.50 -2.58
CA LEU A 61 6.24 4.47 -2.38
C LEU A 61 5.53 4.48 -3.73
N TYR A 62 4.60 3.57 -3.90
CA TYR A 62 3.77 3.44 -5.09
C TYR A 62 2.30 3.49 -4.72
N THR A 63 1.52 4.18 -5.55
CA THR A 63 0.06 4.08 -5.51
C THR A 63 -0.38 3.00 -6.48
N ILE A 64 -1.13 2.03 -5.97
CA ILE A 64 -1.67 0.91 -6.76
C ILE A 64 -3.18 1.02 -6.82
N VAL A 65 -3.71 0.97 -8.03
CA VAL A 65 -5.16 0.92 -8.29
C VAL A 65 -5.53 -0.47 -8.77
N THR A 66 -6.46 -1.10 -8.07
CA THR A 66 -6.92 -2.47 -8.39
C THR A 66 -8.43 -2.53 -8.54
N ASN A 67 -8.94 -3.50 -9.31
CA ASN A 67 -10.35 -3.80 -9.30
C ASN A 67 -10.73 -4.70 -8.11
N LYS A 68 -11.91 -4.45 -7.51
CA LYS A 68 -12.46 -5.23 -6.38
C LYS A 68 -13.52 -6.25 -6.82
N ASN A 69 -13.81 -6.37 -8.09
CA ASN A 69 -14.85 -7.29 -8.53
C ASN A 69 -14.37 -8.75 -8.49
N THR A 70 -14.64 -9.42 -7.38
CA THR A 70 -14.26 -10.81 -7.11
C THR A 70 -14.97 -11.84 -8.00
N ARG A 71 -16.05 -11.45 -8.69
CA ARG A 71 -16.79 -12.36 -9.59
C ARG A 71 -15.99 -12.74 -10.84
N CYS A 72 -14.93 -11.99 -11.12
CA CYS A 72 -14.08 -12.24 -12.28
C CYS A 72 -12.78 -12.95 -11.85
N LYS A 73 -12.87 -14.20 -11.43
CA LYS A 73 -11.73 -15.03 -10.95
C LYS A 73 -10.54 -15.11 -11.91
N ASN A 74 -10.71 -14.81 -13.17
CA ASN A 74 -9.69 -14.92 -14.23
C ASN A 74 -9.26 -13.57 -14.82
N LYS A 75 -9.69 -12.43 -14.26
CA LYS A 75 -9.31 -11.12 -14.80
C LYS A 75 -8.14 -10.54 -14.00
N LYS A 76 -7.24 -9.90 -14.73
CA LYS A 76 -6.16 -9.10 -14.17
C LYS A 76 -6.74 -8.06 -13.23
N SER A 77 -6.15 -7.91 -12.04
CA SER A 77 -6.69 -7.03 -11.00
C SER A 77 -6.10 -5.62 -11.02
N VAL A 78 -4.89 -5.46 -11.51
CA VAL A 78 -4.19 -4.16 -11.51
C VAL A 78 -4.74 -3.28 -12.63
N ILE A 79 -5.15 -2.06 -12.28
CA ILE A 79 -5.62 -1.00 -13.20
C ILE A 79 -4.51 0.01 -13.44
N ALA A 80 -3.81 0.42 -12.38
CA ALA A 80 -2.66 1.32 -12.49
C ALA A 80 -1.64 1.05 -11.38
N ILE A 81 -0.38 1.30 -11.70
CA ILE A 81 0.74 1.40 -10.74
C ILE A 81 1.38 2.75 -11.00
N ILE A 82 1.54 3.57 -9.97
CA ILE A 82 2.01 4.94 -10.08
C ILE A 82 3.16 5.13 -9.10
N ASN A 83 4.30 5.62 -9.56
CA ASN A 83 5.42 5.95 -8.71
C ASN A 83 5.14 7.27 -7.98
N GLY A 84 4.98 7.20 -6.66
CA GLY A 84 4.63 8.31 -5.78
C GLY A 84 3.21 8.27 -5.25
N THR A 85 2.94 9.13 -4.26
CA THR A 85 1.68 9.21 -3.49
C THR A 85 1.08 10.62 -3.48
N GLU A 86 1.68 11.56 -4.23
CA GLU A 86 1.15 12.91 -4.34
C GLU A 86 -0.13 12.96 -5.19
N ALA A 87 -1.15 13.66 -4.71
CA ALA A 87 -2.45 13.79 -5.39
C ALA A 87 -2.30 14.21 -6.86
N LYS A 88 -1.47 15.21 -7.15
CA LYS A 88 -1.23 15.70 -8.52
C LYS A 88 -0.62 14.65 -9.44
N THR A 89 0.32 13.84 -8.93
CA THR A 89 0.96 12.76 -9.68
C THR A 89 -0.05 11.67 -9.99
N ILE A 90 -0.86 11.28 -9.00
CA ILE A 90 -1.94 10.29 -9.14
C ILE A 90 -2.97 10.78 -10.16
N GLU A 91 -3.46 12.01 -10.05
CA GLU A 91 -4.42 12.63 -10.97
C GLU A 91 -3.90 12.64 -12.41
N LYS A 92 -2.66 13.08 -12.63
CA LYS A 92 -2.04 13.14 -13.95
C LYS A 92 -2.04 11.78 -14.66
N VAL A 93 -1.84 10.71 -13.91
CA VAL A 93 -1.85 9.35 -14.46
C VAL A 93 -3.26 8.83 -14.64
N LEU A 94 -4.15 8.98 -13.65
CA LEU A 94 -5.52 8.48 -13.71
C LEU A 94 -6.37 9.19 -14.77
N LEU A 95 -6.07 10.47 -15.07
CA LEU A 95 -6.71 11.21 -16.15
C LEU A 95 -6.37 10.68 -17.56
N LYS A 96 -5.30 9.88 -17.70
CA LYS A 96 -4.99 9.17 -18.97
C LYS A 96 -5.93 8.00 -19.24
N LEU A 97 -6.64 7.50 -18.21
CA LEU A 97 -7.69 6.51 -18.39
C LEU A 97 -8.86 7.09 -19.18
N PRO A 98 -9.45 6.34 -20.14
CA PRO A 98 -10.59 6.82 -20.93
C PRO A 98 -11.74 7.30 -20.04
N LEU A 99 -12.35 8.42 -20.38
CA LEU A 99 -13.44 9.01 -19.60
C LEU A 99 -14.62 8.03 -19.40
N GLU A 100 -14.93 7.27 -20.46
CA GLU A 100 -15.97 6.24 -20.39
C GLU A 100 -15.68 5.17 -19.34
N SER A 101 -14.42 4.75 -19.23
CA SER A 101 -13.97 3.77 -18.24
C SER A 101 -14.02 4.35 -16.83
N ARG A 102 -13.60 5.61 -16.65
CA ARG A 102 -13.70 6.31 -15.35
C ARG A 102 -15.15 6.51 -14.90
N ASN A 103 -16.07 6.79 -15.84
CA ASN A 103 -17.50 6.95 -15.55
C ASN A 103 -18.22 5.63 -15.18
N LYS A 104 -17.62 4.47 -15.42
CA LYS A 104 -18.16 3.16 -15.00
C LYS A 104 -17.93 2.88 -13.52
N VAL A 105 -16.95 3.55 -12.91
CA VAL A 105 -16.62 3.35 -11.51
C VAL A 105 -17.70 3.96 -10.63
N LYS A 106 -18.30 3.15 -9.77
CA LYS A 106 -19.35 3.53 -8.81
C LYS A 106 -18.80 3.66 -7.40
N GLU A 107 -17.83 2.82 -7.03
CA GLU A 107 -17.26 2.76 -5.70
C GLU A 107 -15.74 2.73 -5.75
N ILE A 108 -15.10 3.53 -4.91
CA ILE A 108 -13.66 3.54 -4.71
C ILE A 108 -13.38 3.30 -3.24
N SER A 109 -12.75 2.16 -2.95
CA SER A 109 -12.23 1.88 -1.64
C SER A 109 -10.83 2.46 -1.51
N LEU A 110 -10.60 3.20 -0.45
CA LEU A 110 -9.30 3.81 -0.15
C LEU A 110 -9.05 3.83 1.35
N ASP A 111 -7.81 4.05 1.74
CA ASP A 111 -7.46 4.36 3.11
C ASP A 111 -7.92 5.79 3.49
N MET A 112 -7.58 6.24 4.70
CA MET A 112 -7.92 7.59 5.17
C MET A 112 -6.93 8.67 4.66
N ALA A 113 -6.09 8.39 3.67
CA ALA A 113 -5.10 9.34 3.14
C ALA A 113 -5.79 10.46 2.33
N PRO A 114 -5.64 11.74 2.74
CA PRO A 114 -6.31 12.86 2.07
C PRO A 114 -5.91 13.01 0.60
N ASN A 115 -4.64 12.70 0.26
CA ASN A 115 -4.13 12.82 -1.10
C ASN A 115 -4.84 11.87 -2.07
N MET A 116 -5.06 10.62 -1.65
CA MET A 116 -5.78 9.63 -2.47
C MET A 116 -7.25 9.98 -2.62
N ALA A 117 -7.88 10.47 -1.53
CA ALA A 117 -9.27 10.91 -1.57
C ALA A 117 -9.46 12.11 -2.51
N LEU A 118 -8.53 13.05 -2.53
CA LEU A 118 -8.56 14.19 -3.44
C LEU A 118 -8.43 13.75 -4.90
N ALA A 119 -7.41 12.93 -5.20
CA ALA A 119 -7.20 12.41 -6.55
C ALA A 119 -8.38 11.57 -7.05
N ALA A 120 -8.96 10.72 -6.18
CA ALA A 120 -10.13 9.92 -6.51
C ALA A 120 -11.35 10.80 -6.87
N ARG A 121 -11.66 11.83 -6.08
CA ARG A 121 -12.77 12.75 -6.36
C ARG A 121 -12.60 13.50 -7.68
N ASN A 122 -11.38 13.94 -7.98
CA ASN A 122 -11.10 14.69 -9.20
C ASN A 122 -11.13 13.80 -10.46
N CYS A 123 -10.71 12.53 -10.34
CA CYS A 123 -10.65 11.63 -11.48
C CYS A 123 -11.94 10.85 -11.74
N PHE A 124 -12.73 10.55 -10.71
CA PHE A 124 -13.91 9.67 -10.77
C PHE A 124 -15.15 10.36 -10.20
N ILE A 125 -15.62 11.38 -10.89
CA ILE A 125 -16.69 12.30 -10.43
C ILE A 125 -18.01 11.57 -10.07
N LYS A 126 -18.28 10.41 -10.69
CA LYS A 126 -19.53 9.64 -10.49
C LYS A 126 -19.43 8.58 -9.39
N SER A 127 -18.28 8.47 -8.74
CA SER A 127 -18.04 7.43 -7.75
C SER A 127 -18.28 7.90 -6.32
N SER A 128 -18.67 6.96 -5.47
CA SER A 128 -18.70 7.11 -4.01
C SER A 128 -17.39 6.63 -3.41
N LEU A 129 -16.83 7.41 -2.46
CA LEU A 129 -15.64 7.00 -1.74
C LEU A 129 -16.04 6.16 -0.51
N VAL A 130 -15.41 5.03 -0.33
CA VAL A 130 -15.63 4.10 0.78
C VAL A 130 -14.31 3.91 1.51
N ILE A 131 -14.30 4.18 2.81
CA ILE A 131 -13.10 3.95 3.63
C ILE A 131 -12.94 2.45 3.86
N ASP A 132 -11.72 1.94 3.66
CA ASP A 132 -11.42 0.54 3.90
C ASP A 132 -11.54 0.22 5.40
N ARG A 133 -12.38 -0.77 5.70
CA ARG A 133 -12.62 -1.24 7.06
C ARG A 133 -11.34 -1.61 7.80
N PHE A 134 -10.36 -2.20 7.11
CA PHE A 134 -9.10 -2.62 7.72
C PHE A 134 -8.38 -1.43 8.37
N HIS A 135 -8.30 -0.29 7.68
CA HIS A 135 -7.63 0.91 8.19
C HIS A 135 -8.37 1.51 9.39
N VAL A 136 -9.71 1.48 9.40
CA VAL A 136 -10.52 1.91 10.55
C VAL A 136 -10.25 1.04 11.78
N VAL A 137 -10.31 -0.28 11.60
CA VAL A 137 -10.06 -1.24 12.70
C VAL A 137 -8.63 -1.09 13.24
N ARG A 138 -7.65 -0.96 12.36
CA ARG A 138 -6.26 -0.73 12.74
C ARG A 138 -6.10 0.53 13.58
N LEU A 139 -6.71 1.65 13.17
CA LEU A 139 -6.65 2.91 13.90
C LEU A 139 -7.19 2.76 15.34
N VAL A 140 -8.32 2.06 15.50
CA VAL A 140 -8.90 1.77 16.82
C VAL A 140 -7.96 0.91 17.66
N CYS A 141 -7.40 -0.15 17.09
CA CYS A 141 -6.45 -1.03 17.77
C CYS A 141 -5.18 -0.27 18.21
N ASP A 142 -4.65 0.60 17.34
CA ASP A 142 -3.47 1.42 17.65
C ASP A 142 -3.77 2.42 18.78
N ALA A 143 -4.95 3.05 18.79
CA ALA A 143 -5.39 3.92 19.88
C ALA A 143 -5.51 3.17 21.22
N MET A 144 -6.11 1.99 21.23
CA MET A 144 -6.20 1.13 22.39
C MET A 144 -4.81 0.71 22.90
N GLN A 145 -3.93 0.33 21.99
CA GLN A 145 -2.55 -0.04 22.34
C GLN A 145 -1.78 1.15 22.95
N HIS A 146 -2.00 2.35 22.43
CA HIS A 146 -1.41 3.57 22.98
C HIS A 146 -1.85 3.80 24.43
N LEU A 147 -3.16 3.76 24.69
CA LEU A 147 -3.71 3.88 26.05
C LEU A 147 -3.17 2.80 26.99
N ARG A 148 -3.13 1.55 26.54
CA ARG A 148 -2.56 0.44 27.34
C ARG A 148 -1.11 0.70 27.69
N THR A 149 -0.33 1.22 26.75
CA THR A 149 1.09 1.54 26.97
C THR A 149 1.26 2.68 27.96
N GLN A 150 0.47 3.75 27.86
CA GLN A 150 0.49 4.86 28.81
C GLN A 150 0.16 4.39 30.24
N LEU A 151 -0.90 3.59 30.41
CA LEU A 151 -1.28 3.06 31.71
C LEU A 151 -0.16 2.18 32.31
N ARG A 152 0.45 1.34 31.46
CA ARG A 152 1.57 0.48 31.89
C ARG A 152 2.76 1.31 32.39
N TRP A 153 3.15 2.35 31.65
CA TRP A 153 4.25 3.22 32.06
C TRP A 153 3.94 3.94 33.38
N LYS A 154 2.71 4.44 33.54
CA LYS A 154 2.27 5.07 34.77
C LYS A 154 2.42 4.12 35.98
N VAL A 155 1.96 2.87 35.85
CA VAL A 155 2.10 1.88 36.94
C VAL A 155 3.57 1.58 37.24
N ILE A 156 4.43 1.48 36.23
CA ILE A 156 5.87 1.26 36.41
C ILE A 156 6.50 2.46 37.14
N ASP A 157 6.13 3.67 36.80
CA ASP A 157 6.64 4.88 37.42
C ASP A 157 6.18 4.96 38.90
N ASP A 158 4.91 4.69 39.17
CA ASP A 158 4.35 4.63 40.56
C ASP A 158 5.09 3.56 41.40
N GLU A 159 5.37 2.39 40.84
CA GLU A 159 6.11 1.30 41.47
C GLU A 159 7.58 1.72 41.76
N ASN A 160 8.24 2.34 40.79
CA ASN A 160 9.60 2.84 40.96
C ASN A 160 9.70 3.90 42.07
N GLU A 161 8.70 4.79 42.16
CA GLU A 161 8.63 5.76 43.25
C GLU A 161 8.41 5.08 44.62
N ALA A 162 7.55 4.07 44.66
CA ALA A 162 7.31 3.32 45.89
C ALA A 162 8.57 2.56 46.35
N ILE A 163 9.31 1.94 45.42
CA ILE A 163 10.61 1.31 45.70
C ILE A 163 11.61 2.34 46.26
N LYS A 164 11.70 3.50 45.62
CA LYS A 164 12.61 4.58 46.08
C LYS A 164 12.29 5.05 47.49
N LYS A 165 11.01 5.30 47.76
CA LYS A 165 10.54 5.70 49.12
C LYS A 165 10.83 4.62 50.17
N ALA A 166 10.57 3.35 49.87
CA ALA A 166 10.89 2.24 50.78
C ALA A 166 12.39 2.14 51.06
N LYS A 167 13.23 2.33 50.07
CA LYS A 167 14.69 2.33 50.20
C LYS A 167 15.21 3.49 51.09
N GLU A 168 14.65 4.69 50.92
CA GLU A 168 14.97 5.86 51.73
C GLU A 168 14.59 5.66 53.21
N GLN A 169 13.53 4.89 53.48
CA GLN A 169 13.06 4.53 54.82
C GLN A 169 13.74 3.30 55.42
N GLY A 170 14.68 2.66 54.69
CA GLY A 170 15.34 1.44 55.13
C GLY A 170 14.45 0.20 55.14
N LEU A 171 13.29 0.25 54.49
CA LEU A 171 12.32 -0.84 54.38
C LEU A 171 12.54 -1.66 53.09
N LYS A 172 12.24 -2.96 53.17
CA LYS A 172 12.19 -3.79 51.98
C LYS A 172 10.86 -3.57 51.22
N TYR A 173 10.92 -3.15 49.95
CA TYR A 173 9.77 -3.07 49.11
C TYR A 173 9.17 -4.49 48.88
N LYS A 174 7.87 -4.60 48.96
CA LYS A 174 7.11 -5.82 48.63
C LYS A 174 6.06 -5.42 47.60
N ALA A 175 6.11 -6.04 46.41
CA ALA A 175 5.10 -5.84 45.40
C ALA A 175 3.76 -6.37 45.88
N GLU A 176 2.67 -5.65 45.57
CA GLU A 176 1.29 -6.11 45.79
C GLU A 176 0.84 -7.12 44.73
#